data_567f3157ce2de86b3deb36e0054cfbe6
#
_entry.id   567f3157ce2de86b3deb36e0054cfbe6
#
_cell.length_a   1.000
_cell.length_b   1.000
_cell.length_c   1.000
_cell.angle_alpha   90.00
_cell.angle_beta   90.00
_cell.angle_gamma   90.00
#
_symmetry.space_group_name_H-M   'P 1'
#
loop_
_entity.id
_entity.type
_entity.pdbx_description
1 polymer ?
#
loop_
_entity_poly.entity_id
_entity_poly.type
_entity_poly.pdbx_seq_one_letter_code
_entity_poly.pdbx_strand_id
1 'polypeptide(L)'
;MTNVLPFKIPKQKNEALLYQEDHAINFYDKLHQHQEIQISLILKGKGTIVLGDSISQFKPNDIFVIGSNIAHVFKSDTEENEAHTMLSLFFNMDSFGEDFFKLNELDTLSSFFEKSNFGIRISSEKEEAKKCFLKLKHATKLEKLILFFKILNIISHAQQEVLASFIYKKIYNDNEGERMSTIFTYSMKNFAQEIDLNQIAAIAFMTPNSFCRYFKQRTNITYFQFLIKIRIEHACTLLSSYSDFTVAEIAIKSGFKNISNFNRQFKRIKKLRPLEYKSIESV
;
A
#
# COMPACT_ATOMS: atom_id res chain seq x y z
N MET A 1 15.66 22.10 -4.00
CA MET A 1 15.42 21.23 -5.17
C MET A 1 15.54 19.79 -4.70
N THR A 2 14.45 19.16 -4.33
CA THR A 2 14.45 17.76 -3.90
C THR A 2 14.02 16.93 -5.10
N ASN A 3 15.02 16.37 -5.80
CA ASN A 3 14.78 15.38 -6.82
C ASN A 3 14.09 14.17 -6.18
N VAL A 4 12.91 13.82 -6.63
CA VAL A 4 12.32 12.52 -6.34
C VAL A 4 13.09 11.51 -7.17
N LEU A 5 14.18 11.05 -6.60
CA LEU A 5 14.93 9.92 -7.15
C LEU A 5 14.02 8.69 -7.07
N PRO A 6 14.07 7.78 -8.06
CA PRO A 6 13.51 6.46 -7.86
C PRO A 6 14.06 5.95 -6.52
N PHE A 7 13.17 5.50 -5.63
CA PHE A 7 13.58 5.04 -4.30
C PHE A 7 14.53 3.87 -4.49
N LYS A 8 15.82 4.11 -4.25
CA LYS A 8 16.83 3.05 -4.38
C LYS A 8 16.87 2.27 -3.08
N ILE A 9 16.46 1.03 -3.15
CA ILE A 9 16.70 0.09 -2.06
C ILE A 9 18.23 -0.02 -1.89
N PRO A 10 18.79 0.17 -0.67
CA PRO A 10 20.24 0.19 -0.44
C PRO A 10 20.83 -1.24 -0.48
N LYS A 11 20.52 -2.00 -1.53
CA LYS A 11 21.00 -3.35 -1.76
C LYS A 11 22.42 -3.32 -2.33
N GLN A 12 23.35 -4.05 -1.73
CA GLN A 12 24.71 -4.17 -2.25
C GLN A 12 24.72 -5.02 -3.53
N LYS A 13 25.68 -4.77 -4.43
CA LYS A 13 25.75 -5.40 -5.76
C LYS A 13 25.71 -6.94 -5.75
N ASN A 14 26.16 -7.57 -4.67
CA ASN A 14 26.23 -9.04 -4.53
C ASN A 14 25.24 -9.59 -3.46
N GLU A 15 24.23 -8.82 -3.06
CA GLU A 15 23.20 -9.28 -2.13
C GLU A 15 21.99 -9.77 -2.91
N ALA A 16 21.64 -11.04 -2.75
CA ALA A 16 20.42 -11.60 -3.32
C ALA A 16 19.17 -11.14 -2.59
N LEU A 17 19.27 -10.95 -1.27
CA LEU A 17 18.20 -10.59 -0.36
C LEU A 17 18.64 -9.49 0.58
N LEU A 18 17.83 -8.42 0.69
CA LEU A 18 18.01 -7.38 1.70
C LEU A 18 16.90 -7.51 2.75
N TYR A 19 17.27 -7.51 4.03
CA TYR A 19 16.35 -7.31 5.14
C TYR A 19 16.50 -5.88 5.66
N GLN A 20 15.37 -5.21 5.86
CA GLN A 20 15.31 -3.85 6.40
C GLN A 20 14.27 -3.79 7.51
N GLU A 21 14.61 -3.05 8.57
CA GLU A 21 13.70 -2.70 9.67
C GLU A 21 13.50 -1.20 9.68
N ASP A 22 12.27 -0.76 9.42
CA ASP A 22 11.88 0.63 9.48
C ASP A 22 11.23 0.89 10.83
N HIS A 23 11.82 1.82 11.59
CA HIS A 23 11.29 2.25 12.88
C HIS A 23 11.24 3.77 12.89
N ALA A 24 10.06 4.33 12.74
CA ALA A 24 9.85 5.77 12.61
C ALA A 24 8.42 6.19 13.02
N ILE A 25 8.22 7.46 13.37
CA ILE A 25 6.88 8.03 13.58
C ILE A 25 6.07 7.94 12.29
N ASN A 26 6.70 8.12 11.14
CA ASN A 26 6.08 7.97 9.82
C ASN A 26 6.94 7.06 8.96
N PHE A 27 6.34 6.09 8.30
CA PHE A 27 7.00 5.40 7.19
C PHE A 27 7.30 6.40 6.06
N TYR A 28 8.11 5.96 5.09
CA TYR A 28 8.37 6.79 3.92
C TYR A 28 7.06 7.11 3.20
N ASP A 29 6.62 8.35 3.30
CA ASP A 29 5.26 8.82 2.94
C ASP A 29 5.15 9.37 1.52
N LYS A 30 6.20 9.21 0.68
CA LYS A 30 6.17 9.61 -0.73
C LYS A 30 5.88 8.41 -1.62
N LEU A 31 5.00 8.64 -2.61
CA LEU A 31 4.76 7.64 -3.64
C LEU A 31 6.07 7.30 -4.35
N HIS A 32 6.45 6.04 -4.36
CA HIS A 32 7.70 5.55 -4.92
C HIS A 32 7.51 4.19 -5.60
N GLN A 33 8.51 3.78 -6.37
CA GLN A 33 8.61 2.46 -6.99
C GLN A 33 10.08 2.02 -6.99
N HIS A 34 10.31 0.73 -6.98
CA HIS A 34 11.63 0.12 -7.05
C HIS A 34 11.57 -1.22 -7.81
N GLN A 35 12.72 -1.72 -8.26
CA GLN A 35 12.79 -2.95 -9.06
C GLN A 35 12.56 -4.22 -8.24
N GLU A 36 12.83 -4.15 -6.95
CA GLU A 36 12.72 -5.29 -6.05
C GLU A 36 11.25 -5.63 -5.79
N ILE A 37 10.98 -6.92 -5.60
CA ILE A 37 9.77 -7.40 -4.93
C ILE A 37 9.98 -7.14 -3.44
N GLN A 38 8.96 -6.57 -2.81
CA GLN A 38 8.96 -6.26 -1.37
C GLN A 38 7.97 -7.16 -0.65
N ILE A 39 8.41 -7.81 0.42
CA ILE A 39 7.52 -8.53 1.35
C ILE A 39 7.65 -7.83 2.70
N SER A 40 6.56 -7.22 3.19
CA SER A 40 6.57 -6.42 4.41
C SER A 40 5.58 -6.91 5.43
N LEU A 41 6.03 -7.05 6.67
CA LEU A 41 5.22 -7.26 7.86
C LEU A 41 5.10 -5.94 8.63
N ILE A 42 3.87 -5.49 8.87
CA ILE A 42 3.60 -4.40 9.81
C ILE A 42 3.64 -4.98 11.22
N LEU A 43 4.68 -4.63 11.98
CA LEU A 43 4.82 -5.11 13.35
C LEU A 43 4.08 -4.20 14.35
N LYS A 44 4.17 -2.87 14.13
CA LYS A 44 3.52 -1.85 14.94
C LYS A 44 3.04 -0.69 14.07
N GLY A 45 1.88 -0.12 14.41
CA GLY A 45 1.31 1.04 13.75
C GLY A 45 0.19 0.70 12.78
N LYS A 46 -0.54 1.72 12.39
CA LYS A 46 -1.69 1.66 11.47
C LYS A 46 -1.61 2.82 10.49
N GLY A 47 -2.34 2.71 9.39
CA GLY A 47 -2.37 3.76 8.37
C GLY A 47 -2.96 3.27 7.05
N THR A 48 -2.66 4.00 5.99
CA THR A 48 -3.19 3.76 4.65
C THR A 48 -2.08 3.32 3.68
N ILE A 49 -2.29 2.21 2.99
CA ILE A 49 -1.48 1.83 1.81
C ILE A 49 -2.22 2.26 0.54
N VAL A 50 -1.48 2.91 -0.37
CA VAL A 50 -1.93 3.18 -1.74
C VAL A 50 -1.05 2.39 -2.69
N LEU A 51 -1.68 1.61 -3.57
CA LEU A 51 -1.01 0.76 -4.54
C LEU A 51 -1.88 0.67 -5.81
N GLY A 52 -1.36 1.19 -6.94
CA GLY A 52 -2.12 1.24 -8.18
C GLY A 52 -3.44 2.00 -8.03
N ASP A 53 -4.56 1.34 -8.31
CA ASP A 53 -5.92 1.87 -8.12
C ASP A 53 -6.53 1.48 -6.75
N SER A 54 -5.77 0.80 -5.90
CA SER A 54 -6.18 0.38 -4.56
C SER A 54 -5.79 1.40 -3.50
N ILE A 55 -6.69 1.59 -2.55
CA ILE A 55 -6.44 2.29 -1.29
C ILE A 55 -7.04 1.42 -0.19
N SER A 56 -6.25 1.07 0.81
CA SER A 56 -6.73 0.24 1.93
C SER A 56 -5.98 0.56 3.21
N GLN A 57 -6.56 0.22 4.35
CA GLN A 57 -5.91 0.36 5.65
C GLN A 57 -4.89 -0.76 5.87
N PHE A 58 -3.84 -0.44 6.62
CA PHE A 58 -2.95 -1.43 7.20
C PHE A 58 -2.96 -1.35 8.74
N LYS A 59 -2.72 -2.47 9.38
CA LYS A 59 -2.70 -2.61 10.84
C LYS A 59 -1.62 -3.63 11.27
N PRO A 60 -1.28 -3.71 12.56
CA PRO A 60 -0.33 -4.70 13.06
C PRO A 60 -0.69 -6.12 12.60
N ASN A 61 0.32 -6.91 12.29
CA ASN A 61 0.27 -8.25 11.73
C ASN A 61 -0.20 -8.34 10.26
N ASP A 62 -0.41 -7.22 9.57
CA ASP A 62 -0.62 -7.29 8.12
C ASP A 62 0.69 -7.59 7.40
N ILE A 63 0.61 -8.49 6.42
CA ILE A 63 1.72 -8.83 5.53
C ILE A 63 1.32 -8.44 4.11
N PHE A 64 2.16 -7.63 3.48
CA PHE A 64 1.99 -7.19 2.10
C PHE A 64 3.10 -7.73 1.22
N VAL A 65 2.74 -8.09 -0.02
CA VAL A 65 3.70 -8.41 -1.07
C VAL A 65 3.48 -7.45 -2.23
N ILE A 66 4.50 -6.71 -2.57
CA ILE A 66 4.46 -5.69 -3.64
C ILE A 66 5.43 -6.13 -4.72
N GLY A 67 4.93 -6.36 -5.92
CA GLY A 67 5.73 -6.77 -7.06
C GLY A 67 6.66 -5.68 -7.58
N SER A 68 7.56 -6.07 -8.47
CA SER A 68 8.55 -5.17 -9.09
C SER A 68 7.92 -3.97 -9.79
N ASN A 69 8.50 -2.79 -9.60
CA ASN A 69 8.13 -1.53 -10.25
C ASN A 69 6.68 -1.07 -10.03
N ILE A 70 6.04 -1.48 -8.95
CA ILE A 70 4.72 -1.02 -8.59
C ILE A 70 4.84 0.27 -7.77
N ALA A 71 4.19 1.33 -8.23
CA ALA A 71 4.11 2.57 -7.48
C ALA A 71 3.23 2.38 -6.23
N HIS A 72 3.80 2.64 -5.05
CA HIS A 72 3.14 2.45 -3.77
C HIS A 72 3.60 3.45 -2.71
N VAL A 73 2.81 3.58 -1.65
CA VAL A 73 3.16 4.37 -0.47
C VAL A 73 2.44 3.81 0.76
N PHE A 74 3.15 3.73 1.88
CA PHE A 74 2.60 3.49 3.21
C PHE A 74 2.52 4.82 3.96
N LYS A 75 1.32 5.32 4.19
CA LYS A 75 1.10 6.53 4.96
C LYS A 75 0.62 6.17 6.36
N SER A 76 1.46 6.45 7.35
CA SER A 76 1.14 6.22 8.77
C SER A 76 0.08 7.20 9.28
N ASP A 77 -0.78 6.74 10.18
CA ASP A 77 -1.65 7.60 10.98
C ASP A 77 -0.82 8.22 12.10
N THR A 78 -0.87 9.53 12.24
CA THR A 78 0.01 10.30 13.14
C THR A 78 -0.66 10.68 14.46
N GLU A 79 -1.92 10.29 14.66
CA GLU A 79 -2.72 10.77 15.81
C GLU A 79 -2.16 10.33 17.17
N GLU A 80 -1.39 9.25 17.23
CA GLU A 80 -0.92 8.68 18.51
C GLU A 80 0.54 9.01 18.84
N ASN A 81 1.26 9.75 17.98
CA ASN A 81 2.69 10.07 18.15
C ASN A 81 3.59 8.84 18.46
N GLU A 82 3.10 7.63 18.16
CA GLU A 82 3.80 6.39 18.38
C GLU A 82 4.67 5.99 17.19
N ALA A 83 5.81 5.38 17.48
CA ALA A 83 6.68 4.86 16.42
C ALA A 83 6.04 3.64 15.76
N HIS A 84 5.99 3.65 14.45
CA HIS A 84 5.60 2.53 13.60
C HIS A 84 6.81 1.63 13.34
N THR A 85 6.58 0.34 13.15
CA THR A 85 7.64 -0.63 12.84
C THR A 85 7.21 -1.54 11.71
N MET A 86 8.02 -1.60 10.65
CA MET A 86 7.82 -2.48 9.51
C MET A 86 9.09 -3.28 9.25
N LEU A 87 8.95 -4.58 9.05
CA LEU A 87 10.03 -5.49 8.68
C LEU A 87 9.86 -5.85 7.21
N SER A 88 10.86 -5.58 6.39
CA SER A 88 10.78 -5.77 4.95
C SER A 88 11.90 -6.65 4.41
N LEU A 89 11.56 -7.49 3.43
CA LEU A 89 12.47 -8.25 2.61
C LEU A 89 12.38 -7.75 1.18
N PHE A 90 13.54 -7.48 0.55
CA PHE A 90 13.64 -7.02 -0.83
C PHE A 90 14.51 -7.96 -1.63
N PHE A 91 14.03 -8.37 -2.80
CA PHE A 91 14.76 -9.25 -3.73
C PHE A 91 14.25 -9.02 -5.16
N ASN A 92 15.07 -9.39 -6.15
CA ASN A 92 14.65 -9.46 -7.55
C ASN A 92 14.48 -10.92 -7.97
N MET A 93 13.71 -11.16 -9.01
CA MET A 93 13.51 -12.53 -9.56
C MET A 93 14.81 -13.16 -10.04
N ASP A 94 15.76 -12.34 -10.48
CA ASP A 94 17.09 -12.76 -10.95
C ASP A 94 18.18 -12.77 -9.86
N SER A 95 17.83 -12.37 -8.64
CA SER A 95 18.79 -12.26 -7.52
C SER A 95 19.50 -13.57 -7.17
N PHE A 96 18.88 -14.70 -7.49
CA PHE A 96 19.40 -16.06 -7.24
C PHE A 96 19.85 -16.75 -8.53
N GLY A 97 19.88 -16.04 -9.66
CA GLY A 97 20.12 -16.54 -11.01
C GLY A 97 18.85 -16.47 -11.86
N GLU A 98 19.01 -16.23 -13.17
CA GLU A 98 17.88 -15.94 -14.10
C GLU A 98 16.81 -17.05 -14.15
N ASP A 99 17.20 -18.30 -13.91
CA ASP A 99 16.31 -19.45 -14.00
C ASP A 99 15.96 -20.06 -12.64
N PHE A 100 16.42 -19.46 -11.54
CA PHE A 100 16.22 -20.03 -10.22
C PHE A 100 14.72 -20.24 -9.88
N PHE A 101 13.89 -19.25 -10.08
CA PHE A 101 12.44 -19.34 -9.80
C PHE A 101 11.66 -20.08 -10.91
N LYS A 102 12.33 -20.62 -11.95
CA LYS A 102 11.75 -21.48 -12.97
C LYS A 102 12.00 -22.96 -12.71
N LEU A 103 12.71 -23.30 -11.63
CA LEU A 103 12.92 -24.69 -11.21
C LEU A 103 11.55 -25.34 -10.91
N ASN A 104 11.40 -26.61 -11.28
CA ASN A 104 10.16 -27.38 -11.07
C ASN A 104 9.75 -27.42 -9.59
N GLU A 105 10.70 -27.42 -8.67
CA GLU A 105 10.49 -27.40 -7.22
C GLU A 105 9.85 -26.08 -6.74
N LEU A 106 9.89 -25.04 -7.56
CA LEU A 106 9.38 -23.71 -7.24
C LEU A 106 8.18 -23.27 -8.12
N ASP A 107 7.65 -24.18 -8.95
CA ASP A 107 6.55 -23.89 -9.88
C ASP A 107 5.30 -23.37 -9.18
N THR A 108 5.04 -23.82 -7.95
CA THR A 108 3.95 -23.33 -7.09
C THR A 108 4.04 -21.83 -6.78
N LEU A 109 5.23 -21.23 -6.84
CA LEU A 109 5.43 -19.79 -6.62
C LEU A 109 5.04 -18.95 -7.84
N SER A 110 4.89 -19.52 -9.03
CA SER A 110 4.60 -18.77 -10.26
C SER A 110 3.29 -17.98 -10.13
N SER A 111 2.20 -18.61 -9.71
CA SER A 111 0.91 -17.94 -9.47
C SER A 111 0.99 -16.87 -8.37
N PHE A 112 1.79 -17.11 -7.33
CA PHE A 112 2.02 -16.13 -6.27
C PHE A 112 2.74 -14.88 -6.80
N PHE A 113 3.78 -15.04 -7.62
CA PHE A 113 4.48 -13.90 -8.22
C PHE A 113 3.62 -13.16 -9.26
N GLU A 114 2.79 -13.87 -10.04
CA GLU A 114 1.84 -13.22 -10.94
C GLU A 114 0.86 -12.32 -10.18
N LYS A 115 0.29 -12.81 -9.08
CA LYS A 115 -0.60 -12.03 -8.23
C LYS A 115 0.12 -10.85 -7.55
N SER A 116 1.39 -11.03 -7.17
CA SER A 116 2.19 -9.96 -6.54
C SER A 116 2.31 -8.73 -7.44
N ASN A 117 2.20 -8.87 -8.78
CA ASN A 117 2.14 -7.77 -9.73
C ASN A 117 0.91 -6.85 -9.57
N PHE A 118 -0.05 -7.22 -8.74
CA PHE A 118 -1.21 -6.39 -8.37
C PHE A 118 -1.23 -6.05 -6.88
N GLY A 119 -0.14 -6.40 -6.17
CA GLY A 119 -0.05 -6.33 -4.73
C GLY A 119 -0.95 -7.34 -4.04
N ILE A 120 -0.44 -7.97 -2.99
CA ILE A 120 -1.14 -8.98 -2.22
C ILE A 120 -1.13 -8.58 -0.75
N ARG A 121 -2.27 -8.76 -0.08
CA ARG A 121 -2.36 -8.85 1.38
C ARG A 121 -2.54 -10.31 1.77
N ILE A 122 -1.75 -10.79 2.72
CA ILE A 122 -1.88 -12.14 3.27
C ILE A 122 -2.97 -12.14 4.35
N SER A 123 -3.96 -13.05 4.24
CA SER A 123 -5.13 -13.07 5.12
C SER A 123 -5.08 -14.20 6.16
N SER A 124 -4.35 -15.30 5.90
CA SER A 124 -4.17 -16.42 6.84
C SER A 124 -2.68 -16.69 7.12
N GLU A 125 -2.37 -17.60 8.02
CA GLU A 125 -1.00 -18.06 8.38
C GLU A 125 -0.03 -16.93 8.80
N LYS A 126 -0.56 -15.77 9.21
CA LYS A 126 0.22 -14.57 9.53
C LYS A 126 1.15 -14.78 10.73
N GLU A 127 0.71 -15.52 11.75
CA GLU A 127 1.50 -15.72 12.97
C GLU A 127 2.73 -16.60 12.72
N GLU A 128 2.65 -17.60 11.84
CA GLU A 128 3.80 -18.42 11.48
C GLU A 128 4.82 -17.63 10.66
N ALA A 129 4.35 -16.88 9.66
CA ALA A 129 5.19 -15.97 8.89
C ALA A 129 5.86 -14.93 9.81
N LYS A 130 5.11 -14.31 10.74
CA LYS A 130 5.62 -13.33 11.71
C LYS A 130 6.77 -13.91 12.55
N LYS A 131 6.64 -15.15 13.03
CA LYS A 131 7.73 -15.82 13.79
C LYS A 131 9.02 -15.91 12.97
N CYS A 132 8.91 -16.13 11.66
CA CYS A 132 10.07 -16.14 10.77
C CYS A 132 10.65 -14.72 10.59
N PHE A 133 9.81 -13.70 10.38
CA PHE A 133 10.25 -12.31 10.26
C PHE A 133 11.02 -11.83 11.49
N LEU A 134 10.51 -12.11 12.70
CA LEU A 134 11.16 -11.70 13.94
C LEU A 134 12.57 -12.30 14.14
N LYS A 135 12.85 -13.46 13.54
CA LYS A 135 14.17 -14.09 13.60
C LYS A 135 15.19 -13.43 12.66
N LEU A 136 14.75 -12.73 11.61
CA LEU A 136 15.63 -12.16 10.59
C LEU A 136 16.66 -11.18 11.16
N LYS A 137 16.29 -10.42 12.19
CA LYS A 137 17.16 -9.39 12.79
C LYS A 137 18.51 -9.94 13.26
N HIS A 138 18.49 -11.11 13.90
CA HIS A 138 19.66 -11.73 14.51
C HIS A 138 20.21 -12.91 13.70
N ALA A 139 19.62 -13.19 12.54
CA ALA A 139 20.02 -14.31 11.70
C ALA A 139 21.31 -14.00 10.91
N THR A 140 22.16 -15.00 10.76
CA THR A 140 23.28 -14.97 9.82
C THR A 140 22.79 -14.83 8.37
N LYS A 141 23.70 -14.53 7.42
CA LYS A 141 23.30 -14.39 6.01
C LYS A 141 22.63 -15.65 5.45
N LEU A 142 23.14 -16.83 5.78
CA LEU A 142 22.56 -18.10 5.34
C LEU A 142 21.19 -18.36 6.01
N GLU A 143 21.08 -18.12 7.31
CA GLU A 143 19.82 -18.25 8.03
C GLU A 143 18.74 -17.29 7.48
N LYS A 144 19.11 -16.06 7.06
CA LYS A 144 18.17 -15.15 6.39
C LYS A 144 17.62 -15.72 5.10
N LEU A 145 18.44 -16.41 4.30
CA LEU A 145 17.97 -17.11 3.09
C LEU A 145 17.01 -18.25 3.43
N ILE A 146 17.35 -19.06 4.42
CA ILE A 146 16.47 -20.16 4.88
C ILE A 146 15.13 -19.60 5.37
N LEU A 147 15.15 -18.54 6.18
CA LEU A 147 13.95 -17.87 6.68
C LEU A 147 13.13 -17.25 5.55
N PHE A 148 13.79 -16.63 4.56
CA PHE A 148 13.14 -16.07 3.38
C PHE A 148 12.36 -17.13 2.60
N PHE A 149 12.98 -18.28 2.28
CA PHE A 149 12.29 -19.37 1.60
C PHE A 149 11.17 -19.97 2.46
N LYS A 150 11.36 -20.05 3.77
CA LYS A 150 10.29 -20.47 4.68
C LYS A 150 9.12 -19.48 4.67
N ILE A 151 9.38 -18.16 4.70
CA ILE A 151 8.35 -17.13 4.57
C ILE A 151 7.63 -17.26 3.23
N LEU A 152 8.36 -17.38 2.11
CA LEU A 152 7.77 -17.57 0.78
C LEU A 152 6.86 -18.80 0.75
N ASN A 153 7.29 -19.92 1.28
CA ASN A 153 6.48 -21.14 1.34
C ASN A 153 5.20 -20.92 2.13
N ILE A 154 5.25 -20.29 3.30
CA ILE A 154 4.07 -20.01 4.13
C ILE A 154 3.10 -19.10 3.38
N ILE A 155 3.56 -17.94 2.90
CA ILE A 155 2.68 -16.91 2.32
C ILE A 155 2.15 -17.28 0.93
N SER A 156 2.85 -18.12 0.17
CA SER A 156 2.38 -18.61 -1.13
C SER A 156 1.20 -19.57 -1.01
N HIS A 157 1.12 -20.34 0.07
CA HIS A 157 0.02 -21.26 0.36
C HIS A 157 -1.10 -20.63 1.19
N ALA A 158 -0.85 -19.46 1.80
CA ALA A 158 -1.85 -18.72 2.57
C ALA A 158 -2.97 -18.16 1.68
N GLN A 159 -4.09 -17.81 2.31
CA GLN A 159 -5.13 -17.03 1.62
C GLN A 159 -4.60 -15.64 1.28
N GLN A 160 -4.86 -15.21 0.06
CA GLN A 160 -4.32 -13.98 -0.53
C GLN A 160 -5.45 -13.09 -1.03
N GLU A 161 -5.44 -11.84 -0.61
CA GLU A 161 -6.27 -10.77 -1.16
C GLU A 161 -5.44 -9.98 -2.19
N VAL A 162 -5.85 -10.00 -3.45
CA VAL A 162 -5.27 -9.14 -4.49
C VAL A 162 -5.81 -7.73 -4.32
N LEU A 163 -4.92 -6.75 -4.18
CA LEU A 163 -5.30 -5.39 -3.78
C LEU A 163 -5.76 -4.54 -4.95
N ALA A 164 -4.96 -4.45 -6.02
CA ALA A 164 -5.25 -3.59 -7.15
C ALA A 164 -5.89 -4.37 -8.31
N SER A 165 -6.76 -3.71 -9.04
CA SER A 165 -7.31 -4.23 -10.30
C SER A 165 -6.53 -3.74 -11.52
N PHE A 166 -5.71 -2.71 -11.35
CA PHE A 166 -4.90 -2.09 -12.39
C PHE A 166 -3.56 -1.62 -11.84
N ILE A 167 -2.49 -1.91 -12.58
CA ILE A 167 -1.15 -1.38 -12.33
C ILE A 167 -0.64 -0.70 -13.58
N TYR A 168 -0.13 0.51 -13.41
CA TYR A 168 0.54 1.23 -14.48
C TYR A 168 1.94 0.63 -14.71
N LYS A 169 2.11 -0.08 -15.83
CA LYS A 169 3.31 -0.91 -16.10
C LYS A 169 4.55 -0.13 -16.50
N LYS A 170 4.42 1.17 -16.81
CA LYS A 170 5.58 1.98 -17.19
C LYS A 170 6.30 2.48 -15.94
N ILE A 171 7.62 2.43 -15.98
CA ILE A 171 8.45 3.10 -14.97
C ILE A 171 8.22 4.60 -15.14
N TYR A 172 7.89 5.28 -14.04
CA TYR A 172 7.79 6.74 -14.03
C TYR A 172 9.19 7.33 -14.27
N ASN A 173 9.30 8.29 -15.18
CA ASN A 173 10.46 9.17 -15.17
C ASN A 173 10.39 10.09 -13.94
N ASP A 174 11.51 10.74 -13.60
CA ASP A 174 11.64 11.54 -12.38
C ASP A 174 10.52 12.60 -12.26
N ASN A 175 10.24 13.32 -13.36
CA ASN A 175 9.19 14.36 -13.41
C ASN A 175 7.78 13.78 -13.25
N GLU A 176 7.51 12.61 -13.81
CA GLU A 176 6.20 11.94 -13.67
C GLU A 176 6.00 11.40 -12.26
N GLY A 177 7.03 10.82 -11.68
CA GLY A 177 7.02 10.31 -10.31
C GLY A 177 6.80 11.44 -9.30
N GLU A 178 7.53 12.55 -9.44
CA GLU A 178 7.37 13.74 -8.60
C GLU A 178 5.96 14.32 -8.70
N ARG A 179 5.43 14.46 -9.92
CA ARG A 179 4.08 14.96 -10.14
C ARG A 179 3.03 14.06 -9.50
N MET A 180 3.11 12.74 -9.69
CA MET A 180 2.18 11.81 -9.05
C MET A 180 2.31 11.85 -7.53
N SER A 181 3.52 11.86 -6.99
CA SER A 181 3.77 11.99 -5.54
C SER A 181 3.16 13.28 -4.98
N THR A 182 3.30 14.40 -5.68
CA THR A 182 2.70 15.69 -5.29
C THR A 182 1.17 15.63 -5.25
N ILE A 183 0.55 15.05 -6.30
CA ILE A 183 -0.92 14.86 -6.36
C ILE A 183 -1.38 14.00 -5.18
N PHE A 184 -0.71 12.87 -4.93
CA PHE A 184 -1.08 11.97 -3.83
C PHE A 184 -0.90 12.63 -2.46
N THR A 185 0.24 13.25 -2.21
CA THR A 185 0.54 13.93 -0.94
C THR A 185 -0.48 15.03 -0.65
N TYR A 186 -0.79 15.87 -1.66
CA TYR A 186 -1.81 16.90 -1.51
C TYR A 186 -3.19 16.31 -1.21
N SER A 187 -3.60 15.28 -1.94
CA SER A 187 -4.89 14.63 -1.77
C SER A 187 -5.03 14.00 -0.38
N MET A 188 -4.00 13.27 0.07
CA MET A 188 -3.97 12.62 1.38
C MET A 188 -3.97 13.64 2.55
N LYS A 189 -3.45 14.85 2.34
CA LYS A 189 -3.45 15.91 3.35
C LYS A 189 -4.79 16.66 3.41
N ASN A 190 -5.47 16.80 2.27
CA ASN A 190 -6.61 17.73 2.13
C ASN A 190 -7.93 17.03 1.79
N PHE A 191 -8.00 15.68 1.81
CA PHE A 191 -9.18 14.93 1.35
C PHE A 191 -10.48 15.31 2.05
N ALA A 192 -10.41 15.72 3.34
CA ALA A 192 -11.59 16.13 4.12
C ALA A 192 -12.17 17.47 3.66
N GLN A 193 -11.37 18.27 2.96
CA GLN A 193 -11.76 19.58 2.42
C GLN A 193 -12.33 19.46 1.01
N GLU A 194 -12.94 20.53 0.51
CA GLU A 194 -13.33 20.62 -0.90
C GLU A 194 -12.08 20.81 -1.77
N ILE A 195 -11.90 19.92 -2.73
CA ILE A 195 -10.85 20.00 -3.74
C ILE A 195 -11.54 20.12 -5.09
N ASP A 196 -11.35 21.25 -5.78
CA ASP A 196 -11.85 21.41 -7.14
C ASP A 196 -10.82 20.94 -8.20
N LEU A 197 -11.31 20.75 -9.42
CA LEU A 197 -10.49 20.24 -10.51
C LEU A 197 -9.39 21.22 -10.95
N ASN A 198 -9.66 22.52 -10.91
CA ASN A 198 -8.67 23.54 -11.32
C ASN A 198 -7.52 23.57 -10.31
N GLN A 199 -7.85 23.49 -9.03
CA GLN A 199 -6.88 23.48 -7.94
C GLN A 199 -5.90 22.30 -8.04
N ILE A 200 -6.41 21.07 -8.20
CA ILE A 200 -5.53 19.89 -8.29
C ILE A 200 -4.76 19.84 -9.63
N ALA A 201 -5.34 20.32 -10.70
CA ALA A 201 -4.66 20.43 -11.99
C ALA A 201 -3.51 21.44 -11.92
N ALA A 202 -3.70 22.60 -11.26
CA ALA A 202 -2.66 23.60 -11.05
C ALA A 202 -1.48 23.03 -10.22
N ILE A 203 -1.77 22.26 -9.16
CA ILE A 203 -0.77 21.56 -8.34
C ILE A 203 0.05 20.57 -9.18
N ALA A 204 -0.58 19.93 -10.17
CA ALA A 204 0.08 19.04 -11.12
C ALA A 204 0.79 19.78 -12.27
N PHE A 205 0.76 21.12 -12.31
CA PHE A 205 1.22 21.95 -13.42
C PHE A 205 0.58 21.57 -14.76
N MET A 206 -0.75 21.36 -14.76
CA MET A 206 -1.52 20.91 -15.91
C MET A 206 -2.81 21.71 -16.06
N THR A 207 -3.35 21.72 -17.30
CA THR A 207 -4.75 22.12 -17.51
C THR A 207 -5.70 21.04 -16.98
N PRO A 208 -6.94 21.38 -16.57
CA PRO A 208 -7.90 20.39 -16.05
C PRO A 208 -8.12 19.18 -16.97
N ASN A 209 -8.25 19.40 -18.27
CA ASN A 209 -8.45 18.33 -19.24
C ASN A 209 -7.22 17.41 -19.37
N SER A 210 -6.02 18.00 -19.37
CA SER A 210 -4.76 17.24 -19.42
C SER A 210 -4.57 16.44 -18.12
N PHE A 211 -4.89 17.03 -16.98
CA PHE A 211 -4.84 16.36 -15.68
C PHE A 211 -5.79 15.16 -15.62
N CYS A 212 -7.04 15.30 -16.04
CA CYS A 212 -8.00 14.19 -16.06
C CYS A 212 -7.48 12.98 -16.86
N ARG A 213 -6.95 13.24 -18.07
CA ARG A 213 -6.36 12.19 -18.92
C ARG A 213 -5.12 11.57 -18.28
N TYR A 214 -4.22 12.42 -17.79
CA TYR A 214 -2.97 12.02 -17.12
C TYR A 214 -3.25 11.12 -15.93
N PHE A 215 -4.11 11.54 -15.01
CA PHE A 215 -4.43 10.80 -13.81
C PHE A 215 -5.12 9.47 -14.12
N LYS A 216 -6.15 9.49 -14.99
CA LYS A 216 -6.89 8.28 -15.39
C LYS A 216 -5.99 7.27 -16.10
N GLN A 217 -5.06 7.71 -16.94
CA GLN A 217 -4.12 6.81 -17.63
C GLN A 217 -3.23 6.05 -16.65
N ARG A 218 -2.84 6.67 -15.52
CA ARG A 218 -1.91 6.10 -14.54
C ARG A 218 -2.57 5.30 -13.43
N THR A 219 -3.83 5.61 -13.12
CA THR A 219 -4.56 5.01 -12.01
C THR A 219 -5.79 4.21 -12.44
N ASN A 220 -6.15 4.25 -13.71
CA ASN A 220 -7.37 3.66 -14.28
C ASN A 220 -8.69 4.19 -13.70
N ILE A 221 -8.63 5.12 -12.76
CA ILE A 221 -9.79 5.77 -12.13
C ILE A 221 -9.72 7.29 -12.31
N THR A 222 -10.86 7.97 -12.21
CA THR A 222 -10.85 9.44 -12.17
C THR A 222 -10.31 9.95 -10.85
N TYR A 223 -9.80 11.18 -10.83
CA TYR A 223 -9.32 11.81 -9.59
C TYR A 223 -10.39 11.84 -8.49
N PHE A 224 -11.63 12.17 -8.82
CA PHE A 224 -12.70 12.18 -7.82
C PHE A 224 -13.10 10.78 -7.32
N GLN A 225 -12.98 9.74 -8.15
CA GLN A 225 -13.11 8.36 -7.67
C GLN A 225 -12.01 7.99 -6.68
N PHE A 226 -10.78 8.41 -6.97
CA PHE A 226 -9.66 8.25 -6.05
C PHE A 226 -9.88 9.00 -4.73
N LEU A 227 -10.30 10.27 -4.79
CA LEU A 227 -10.62 11.07 -3.61
C LEU A 227 -11.73 10.44 -2.76
N ILE A 228 -12.77 9.90 -3.40
CA ILE A 228 -13.83 9.16 -2.71
C ILE A 228 -13.28 7.91 -2.02
N LYS A 229 -12.37 7.15 -2.65
CA LYS A 229 -11.74 5.99 -2.01
C LYS A 229 -10.98 6.41 -0.73
N ILE A 230 -10.16 7.47 -0.79
CA ILE A 230 -9.47 8.01 0.40
C ILE A 230 -10.47 8.34 1.51
N ARG A 231 -11.53 9.06 1.19
CA ARG A 231 -12.57 9.47 2.16
C ARG A 231 -13.26 8.27 2.80
N ILE A 232 -13.54 7.21 2.02
CA ILE A 232 -14.13 5.99 2.55
C ILE A 232 -13.16 5.23 3.46
N GLU A 233 -11.88 5.15 3.10
CA GLU A 233 -10.88 4.51 3.97
C GLU A 233 -10.73 5.28 5.30
N HIS A 234 -10.70 6.61 5.26
CA HIS A 234 -10.71 7.41 6.48
C HIS A 234 -11.98 7.18 7.33
N ALA A 235 -13.15 7.08 6.68
CA ALA A 235 -14.39 6.73 7.38
C ALA A 235 -14.31 5.34 8.03
N CYS A 236 -13.67 4.36 7.41
CA CYS A 236 -13.42 3.06 8.00
C CYS A 236 -12.56 3.16 9.27
N THR A 237 -11.48 3.95 9.24
CA THR A 237 -10.66 4.23 10.43
C THR A 237 -11.50 4.81 11.56
N LEU A 238 -12.34 5.82 11.27
CA LEU A 238 -13.20 6.42 12.29
C LEU A 238 -14.25 5.46 12.83
N LEU A 239 -14.84 4.61 11.98
CA LEU A 239 -15.81 3.60 12.39
C LEU A 239 -15.21 2.54 13.32
N SER A 240 -13.95 2.16 13.11
CA SER A 240 -13.25 1.15 13.92
C SER A 240 -12.63 1.71 15.20
N SER A 241 -12.21 2.99 15.21
CA SER A 241 -11.46 3.58 16.33
C SER A 241 -12.31 4.41 17.29
N TYR A 242 -13.45 4.95 16.82
CA TYR A 242 -14.25 5.92 17.59
C TYR A 242 -15.70 5.46 17.72
N SER A 243 -16.04 4.88 18.89
CA SER A 243 -17.41 4.40 19.18
C SER A 243 -18.44 5.52 19.26
N ASP A 244 -18.02 6.74 19.62
CA ASP A 244 -18.93 7.85 20.00
C ASP A 244 -19.42 8.69 18.81
N PHE A 245 -18.75 8.58 17.65
CA PHE A 245 -19.22 9.32 16.48
C PHE A 245 -20.42 8.67 15.81
N THR A 246 -21.41 9.48 15.49
CA THR A 246 -22.52 9.09 14.64
C THR A 246 -22.03 8.92 13.20
N VAL A 247 -22.77 8.12 12.40
CA VAL A 247 -22.47 7.95 10.97
C VAL A 247 -22.49 9.28 10.21
N ALA A 248 -23.31 10.24 10.64
CA ALA A 248 -23.38 11.56 10.03
C ALA A 248 -22.10 12.37 10.31
N GLU A 249 -21.60 12.37 11.54
CA GLU A 249 -20.36 13.03 11.90
C GLU A 249 -19.16 12.42 11.19
N ILE A 250 -19.11 11.09 11.10
CA ILE A 250 -18.06 10.38 10.35
C ILE A 250 -18.08 10.78 8.87
N ALA A 251 -19.26 10.87 8.26
CA ALA A 251 -19.39 11.33 6.88
C ALA A 251 -18.81 12.74 6.69
N ILE A 252 -19.15 13.68 7.57
CA ILE A 252 -18.65 15.06 7.52
C ILE A 252 -17.14 15.10 7.73
N LYS A 253 -16.61 14.44 8.76
CA LYS A 253 -15.18 14.35 9.07
C LYS A 253 -14.37 13.73 7.93
N SER A 254 -14.99 12.84 7.17
CA SER A 254 -14.41 12.22 5.99
C SER A 254 -14.59 13.04 4.69
N GLY A 255 -15.10 14.27 4.78
CA GLY A 255 -15.20 15.20 3.65
C GLY A 255 -16.43 15.00 2.76
N PHE A 256 -17.46 14.30 3.23
CA PHE A 256 -18.73 14.20 2.50
C PHE A 256 -19.69 15.32 2.94
N LYS A 257 -20.20 16.08 1.97
CA LYS A 257 -21.21 17.13 2.22
C LYS A 257 -22.62 16.57 2.46
N ASN A 258 -22.85 15.30 2.14
CA ASN A 258 -24.18 14.69 2.14
C ASN A 258 -24.10 13.22 2.56
N ILE A 259 -24.84 12.88 3.62
CA ILE A 259 -24.85 11.53 4.20
C ILE A 259 -25.41 10.46 3.21
N SER A 260 -26.38 10.84 2.36
CA SER A 260 -26.92 9.91 1.37
C SER A 260 -25.88 9.53 0.32
N ASN A 261 -25.07 10.49 -0.13
CA ASN A 261 -23.94 10.22 -1.02
C ASN A 261 -22.87 9.38 -0.31
N PHE A 262 -22.55 9.69 0.94
CA PHE A 262 -21.64 8.89 1.76
C PHE A 262 -22.08 7.43 1.83
N ASN A 263 -23.29 7.16 2.27
CA ASN A 263 -23.82 5.80 2.41
C ASN A 263 -23.80 5.03 1.09
N ARG A 264 -24.17 5.68 -0.03
CA ARG A 264 -24.11 5.10 -1.37
C ARG A 264 -22.69 4.72 -1.77
N GLN A 265 -21.71 5.63 -1.57
CA GLN A 265 -20.31 5.39 -1.92
C GLN A 265 -19.67 4.34 -1.01
N PHE A 266 -19.95 4.38 0.29
CA PHE A 266 -19.48 3.40 1.26
C PHE A 266 -19.95 1.99 0.88
N LYS A 267 -21.26 1.80 0.65
CA LYS A 267 -21.82 0.51 0.21
C LYS A 267 -21.23 0.04 -1.12
N ARG A 268 -21.00 0.96 -2.06
CA ARG A 268 -20.40 0.64 -3.35
C ARG A 268 -18.98 0.08 -3.21
N ILE A 269 -18.15 0.69 -2.32
CA ILE A 269 -16.74 0.36 -2.16
C ILE A 269 -16.54 -0.81 -1.19
N LYS A 270 -17.19 -0.77 -0.02
CA LYS A 270 -17.00 -1.78 1.03
C LYS A 270 -17.98 -2.94 0.97
N LYS A 271 -19.01 -2.88 0.09
CA LYS A 271 -20.10 -3.87 -0.05
C LYS A 271 -20.99 -4.01 1.19
N LEU A 272 -20.74 -3.25 2.24
CA LEU A 272 -21.45 -3.19 3.51
C LEU A 272 -21.98 -1.76 3.75
N ARG A 273 -22.98 -1.62 4.60
CA ARG A 273 -23.37 -0.30 5.12
C ARG A 273 -22.43 0.13 6.24
N PRO A 274 -22.26 1.45 6.53
CA PRO A 274 -21.35 1.92 7.58
C PRO A 274 -21.59 1.26 8.95
N LEU A 275 -22.84 1.09 9.38
CA LEU A 275 -23.17 0.44 10.65
C LEU A 275 -22.84 -1.06 10.65
N GLU A 276 -23.07 -1.76 9.54
CA GLU A 276 -22.70 -3.18 9.39
C GLU A 276 -21.17 -3.34 9.46
N TYR A 277 -20.41 -2.43 8.83
CA TYR A 277 -18.97 -2.42 8.89
C TYR A 277 -18.47 -2.20 10.33
N LYS A 278 -19.05 -1.21 11.05
CA LYS A 278 -18.72 -0.91 12.44
C LYS A 278 -18.90 -2.15 13.34
N SER A 279 -20.02 -2.87 13.18
CA SER A 279 -20.31 -4.06 14.02
C SER A 279 -19.32 -5.21 13.80
N ILE A 280 -18.76 -5.37 12.60
CA ILE A 280 -17.79 -6.43 12.28
C ILE A 280 -16.40 -6.09 12.84
N GLU A 281 -15.99 -4.84 12.78
CA GLU A 281 -14.65 -4.40 13.25
C GLU A 281 -14.59 -4.19 14.78
N SER A 282 -15.74 -4.17 15.47
CA SER A 282 -15.83 -4.00 16.93
C SER A 282 -15.76 -5.34 17.70
N VAL A 283 -15.63 -6.47 16.99
CA VAL A 283 -15.45 -7.82 17.52
C VAL A 283 -13.98 -8.23 17.44
#